data_42fcbcd386c2526a47786df2918c42c5
#
_entry.id   42fcbcd386c2526a47786df2918c42c5
#
_cell.length_a   1.000
_cell.length_b   1.000
_cell.length_c   1.000
_cell.angle_alpha   90.00
_cell.angle_beta   90.00
_cell.angle_gamma   90.00
#
_symmetry.space_group_name_H-M   'P 1'
#
loop_
_entity.id
_entity.type
_entity.pdbx_description
1 polymer ?
#
loop_
_entity_poly.entity_id
_entity_poly.type
_entity_poly.pdbx_seq_one_letter_code
_entity_poly.pdbx_strand_id
1 'polypeptide(L)'
;WKDPFTTAYTAYEQRRLASNLDRQFENWKPSPEVIVHPGKPKPQHDDVSRDAKRFRLSSDDGDAIARLRVPRLGINIVVINGTDAGDLRRGPGRHRETFMPGEGELVYVAGHRTTYGAPFSDIDRLEPGDTISVELPYGSVEYRVTSHRIVDDSDLSVLESHDREELVLQACHPRFFASQRYLVYARPISTSARS
;
A
#
# COMPACT_ATOMS: atom_id res chain seq x y z
N TRP A 1 -1.08 -21.85 -10.92
CA TRP A 1 0.32 -22.17 -11.15
C TRP A 1 1.19 -20.99 -10.69
N LYS A 2 2.06 -21.23 -9.72
CA LYS A 2 3.09 -20.24 -9.32
C LYS A 2 4.42 -20.78 -9.82
N ASP A 3 5.11 -20.00 -10.67
CA ASP A 3 6.44 -20.36 -11.15
C ASP A 3 7.43 -20.38 -9.97
N PRO A 4 8.12 -21.52 -9.69
CA PRO A 4 8.98 -21.66 -8.52
C PRO A 4 10.18 -20.72 -8.55
N PHE A 5 10.75 -20.42 -9.72
CA PHE A 5 11.93 -19.56 -9.84
C PHE A 5 11.61 -18.10 -9.52
N THR A 6 10.53 -17.56 -10.11
CA THR A 6 10.10 -16.19 -9.81
C THR A 6 9.59 -16.07 -8.37
N THR A 7 8.99 -17.13 -7.82
CA THR A 7 8.57 -17.16 -6.41
C THR A 7 9.77 -17.11 -5.46
N ALA A 8 10.82 -17.87 -5.72
CA ALA A 8 12.05 -17.86 -4.90
C ALA A 8 12.75 -16.50 -4.96
N TYR A 9 12.83 -15.89 -6.15
CA TYR A 9 13.38 -14.55 -6.33
C TYR A 9 12.63 -13.51 -5.50
N THR A 10 11.30 -13.46 -5.64
CA THR A 10 10.48 -12.52 -4.88
C THR A 10 10.59 -12.75 -3.37
N ALA A 11 10.64 -14.01 -2.92
CA ALA A 11 10.82 -14.32 -1.50
C ALA A 11 12.17 -13.82 -0.96
N TYR A 12 13.24 -13.92 -1.74
CA TYR A 12 14.55 -13.37 -1.39
C TYR A 12 14.51 -11.84 -1.29
N GLU A 13 13.96 -11.17 -2.31
CA GLU A 13 13.85 -9.71 -2.32
C GLU A 13 12.95 -9.20 -1.18
N GLN A 14 11.86 -9.88 -0.87
CA GLN A 14 10.98 -9.53 0.24
C GLN A 14 11.69 -9.59 1.60
N ARG A 15 12.62 -10.53 1.81
CA ARG A 15 13.44 -10.57 3.04
C ARG A 15 14.38 -9.36 3.14
N ARG A 16 14.99 -8.94 2.02
CA ARG A 16 15.84 -7.74 1.98
C ARG A 16 15.03 -6.47 2.25
N LEU A 17 13.86 -6.35 1.60
CA LEU A 17 12.94 -5.24 1.79
C LEU A 17 12.43 -5.18 3.23
N ALA A 18 12.08 -6.32 3.84
CA ALA A 18 11.65 -6.37 5.23
C ALA A 18 12.75 -5.85 6.18
N SER A 19 14.00 -6.29 6.01
CA SER A 19 15.12 -5.79 6.80
C SER A 19 15.37 -4.28 6.63
N ASN A 20 15.17 -3.75 5.41
CA ASN A 20 15.27 -2.31 5.16
C ASN A 20 14.14 -1.54 5.84
N LEU A 21 12.91 -2.04 5.74
CA LEU A 21 11.74 -1.44 6.35
C LEU A 21 11.83 -1.45 7.88
N ASP A 22 12.29 -2.55 8.48
CA ASP A 22 12.47 -2.66 9.94
C ASP A 22 13.46 -1.61 10.45
N ARG A 23 14.58 -1.37 9.72
CA ARG A 23 15.51 -0.27 10.04
C ARG A 23 14.86 1.12 9.94
N GLN A 24 13.97 1.33 8.98
CA GLN A 24 13.22 2.58 8.89
C GLN A 24 12.27 2.76 10.07
N PHE A 25 11.64 1.68 10.54
CA PHE A 25 10.80 1.69 11.74
C PHE A 25 11.59 2.06 12.99
N GLU A 26 12.80 1.50 13.16
CA GLU A 26 13.67 1.77 14.30
C GLU A 26 14.22 3.20 14.29
N ASN A 27 14.51 3.75 13.12
CA ASN A 27 15.13 5.06 12.97
C ASN A 27 14.12 6.20 12.76
N TRP A 28 12.82 5.89 12.70
CA TRP A 28 11.81 6.91 12.48
C TRP A 28 11.78 7.93 13.61
N LYS A 29 11.73 9.20 13.22
CA LYS A 29 11.54 10.31 14.13
C LYS A 29 10.32 11.11 13.68
N PRO A 30 9.27 11.20 14.51
CA PRO A 30 8.10 12.03 14.21
C PRO A 30 8.50 13.48 13.92
N SER A 31 7.71 14.16 13.13
CA SER A 31 7.88 15.61 12.94
C SER A 31 7.74 16.33 14.27
N PRO A 32 8.51 17.42 14.52
CA PRO A 32 8.35 18.23 15.71
C PRO A 32 6.88 18.65 15.88
N GLU A 33 6.40 18.58 17.11
CA GLU A 33 5.05 19.05 17.42
C GLU A 33 4.87 20.51 16.98
N VAL A 34 3.80 20.78 16.22
CA VAL A 34 3.37 22.15 16.01
C VAL A 34 2.82 22.67 17.34
N ILE A 35 3.39 23.77 17.84
CA ILE A 35 2.90 24.44 19.05
C ILE A 35 1.47 24.87 18.75
N VAL A 36 0.50 24.13 19.27
CA VAL A 36 -0.91 24.49 19.21
C VAL A 36 -1.16 25.49 20.34
N HIS A 37 -1.76 26.63 19.99
CA HIS A 37 -2.18 27.61 21.00
C HIS A 37 -3.09 26.97 22.04
N PRO A 38 -2.95 27.33 23.34
CA PRO A 38 -3.75 26.76 24.42
C PRO A 38 -5.25 26.91 24.13
N GLY A 39 -6.00 25.79 24.14
CA GLY A 39 -7.45 25.78 24.02
C GLY A 39 -8.04 25.12 22.77
N LYS A 40 -7.22 24.66 21.81
CA LYS A 40 -7.72 23.83 20.70
C LYS A 40 -7.23 22.38 20.87
N PRO A 41 -8.13 21.37 20.80
CA PRO A 41 -7.69 19.98 20.76
C PRO A 41 -6.83 19.78 19.49
N LYS A 42 -5.66 19.15 19.65
CA LYS A 42 -4.77 18.79 18.53
C LYS A 42 -5.45 17.66 17.73
N PRO A 43 -5.75 17.85 16.45
CA PRO A 43 -6.25 16.74 15.65
C PRO A 43 -5.12 15.74 15.45
N GLN A 44 -5.26 14.55 16.00
CA GLN A 44 -4.31 13.44 15.84
C GLN A 44 -4.05 13.08 14.36
N HIS A 45 -5.02 13.40 13.51
CA HIS A 45 -4.97 13.19 12.06
C HIS A 45 -3.94 14.11 11.35
N ASP A 46 -3.74 15.34 11.84
CA ASP A 46 -2.83 16.30 11.18
C ASP A 46 -1.36 15.91 11.33
N ASP A 47 -0.99 15.23 12.40
CA ASP A 47 0.37 14.76 12.63
C ASP A 47 0.71 13.60 11.71
N VAL A 48 -0.19 12.62 11.58
CA VAL A 48 0.00 11.48 10.68
C VAL A 48 0.06 11.94 9.23
N SER A 49 -0.83 12.84 8.82
CA SER A 49 -0.86 13.35 7.43
C SER A 49 0.43 14.11 7.07
N ARG A 50 0.96 14.89 8.01
CA ARG A 50 2.24 15.60 7.80
C ARG A 50 3.43 14.65 7.69
N ASP A 51 3.49 13.65 8.57
CA ASP A 51 4.54 12.63 8.56
C ASP A 51 4.43 11.73 7.32
N ALA A 52 3.23 11.37 6.89
CA ALA A 52 2.96 10.64 5.67
C ALA A 52 3.48 11.40 4.43
N LYS A 53 3.14 12.68 4.33
CA LYS A 53 3.62 13.55 3.24
C LYS A 53 5.14 13.69 3.25
N ARG A 54 5.75 13.91 4.42
CA ARG A 54 7.21 13.97 4.56
C ARG A 54 7.86 12.66 4.08
N PHE A 55 7.33 11.54 4.52
CA PHE A 55 7.81 10.20 4.14
C PHE A 55 7.67 9.98 2.63
N ARG A 56 6.52 10.32 2.03
CA ARG A 56 6.33 10.25 0.58
C ARG A 56 7.37 11.05 -0.20
N LEU A 57 7.67 12.27 0.24
CA LEU A 57 8.62 13.16 -0.44
C LEU A 57 10.08 12.74 -0.27
N SER A 58 10.40 11.93 0.73
CA SER A 58 11.75 11.43 1.01
C SER A 58 11.99 9.98 0.54
N SER A 59 10.97 9.30 0.04
CA SER A 59 11.10 7.92 -0.43
C SER A 59 11.50 7.89 -1.90
N ASP A 60 12.59 7.19 -2.19
CA ASP A 60 13.08 6.98 -3.55
C ASP A 60 12.36 5.82 -4.26
N ASP A 61 12.60 5.69 -5.56
CA ASP A 61 12.13 4.58 -6.38
C ASP A 61 12.70 3.25 -5.86
N GLY A 62 11.84 2.26 -5.76
CA GLY A 62 12.22 0.92 -5.32
C GLY A 62 12.44 0.79 -3.81
N ASP A 63 12.21 1.82 -3.02
CA ASP A 63 12.28 1.75 -1.57
C ASP A 63 11.18 0.87 -0.97
N ALA A 64 11.52 0.17 0.12
CA ALA A 64 10.53 -0.47 0.97
C ALA A 64 9.78 0.62 1.77
N ILE A 65 8.46 0.71 1.64
CA ILE A 65 7.70 1.80 2.24
C ILE A 65 6.68 1.38 3.29
N ALA A 66 6.14 0.17 3.18
CA ALA A 66 5.09 -0.28 4.08
C ALA A 66 5.06 -1.80 4.20
N ARG A 67 4.42 -2.29 5.26
CA ARG A 67 4.02 -3.69 5.42
C ARG A 67 2.51 -3.80 5.23
N LEU A 68 2.11 -4.52 4.19
CA LEU A 68 0.71 -4.80 3.87
C LEU A 68 0.30 -6.14 4.46
N ARG A 69 -0.78 -6.15 5.24
CA ARG A 69 -1.38 -7.37 5.78
C ARG A 69 -2.84 -7.47 5.37
N VAL A 70 -3.20 -8.63 4.83
CA VAL A 70 -4.56 -8.97 4.44
C VAL A 70 -4.90 -10.34 5.04
N PRO A 71 -5.45 -10.39 6.26
CA PRO A 71 -5.63 -11.64 7.01
C PRO A 71 -6.43 -12.69 6.25
N ARG A 72 -7.53 -12.30 5.59
CA ARG A 72 -8.38 -13.22 4.80
C ARG A 72 -7.61 -14.00 3.73
N LEU A 73 -6.56 -13.39 3.17
CA LEU A 73 -5.74 -13.99 2.11
C LEU A 73 -4.40 -14.52 2.63
N GLY A 74 -4.11 -14.40 3.92
CA GLY A 74 -2.82 -14.75 4.50
C GLY A 74 -1.65 -13.91 3.96
N ILE A 75 -1.93 -12.70 3.46
CA ILE A 75 -0.90 -11.79 2.94
C ILE A 75 -0.22 -11.06 4.11
N ASN A 76 1.10 -11.12 4.11
CA ASN A 76 2.00 -10.29 4.93
C ASN A 76 3.23 -10.00 4.09
N ILE A 77 3.30 -8.82 3.46
CA ILE A 77 4.27 -8.51 2.41
C ILE A 77 4.69 -7.05 2.48
N VAL A 78 5.93 -6.77 2.08
CA VAL A 78 6.44 -5.40 1.97
C VAL A 78 6.00 -4.77 0.65
N VAL A 79 5.50 -3.56 0.73
CA VAL A 79 5.15 -2.71 -0.42
C VAL A 79 6.34 -1.84 -0.79
N ILE A 80 6.55 -1.67 -2.08
CA ILE A 80 7.64 -0.91 -2.68
C ILE A 80 7.10 0.44 -3.18
N ASN A 81 7.94 1.46 -3.17
CA ASN A 81 7.63 2.76 -3.77
C ASN A 81 7.93 2.70 -5.28
N GLY A 82 6.93 2.40 -6.10
CA GLY A 82 7.05 2.24 -7.53
C GLY A 82 6.27 1.05 -8.07
N THR A 83 5.91 1.12 -9.33
CA THR A 83 5.14 0.09 -10.04
C THR A 83 5.79 -0.32 -11.36
N ASP A 84 7.07 -0.03 -11.53
CA ASP A 84 7.83 -0.49 -12.68
C ASP A 84 7.96 -2.01 -12.69
N ALA A 85 8.26 -2.57 -13.86
CA ALA A 85 8.42 -4.01 -13.99
C ALA A 85 9.48 -4.59 -13.03
N GLY A 86 10.54 -3.83 -12.73
CA GLY A 86 11.57 -4.18 -11.76
C GLY A 86 11.05 -4.25 -10.34
N ASP A 87 10.25 -3.26 -9.93
CA ASP A 87 9.64 -3.18 -8.61
C ASP A 87 8.63 -4.30 -8.38
N LEU A 88 7.71 -4.49 -9.33
CA LEU A 88 6.66 -5.50 -9.22
C LEU A 88 7.19 -6.93 -9.20
N ARG A 89 8.39 -7.21 -9.74
CA ARG A 89 9.07 -8.49 -9.57
C ARG A 89 9.49 -8.76 -8.11
N ARG A 90 9.75 -7.71 -7.35
CA ARG A 90 10.21 -7.77 -5.96
C ARG A 90 9.03 -7.84 -4.97
N GLY A 91 7.86 -7.31 -5.34
CA GLY A 91 6.65 -7.31 -4.53
C GLY A 91 5.56 -6.36 -5.04
N PRO A 92 4.47 -6.19 -4.30
CA PRO A 92 3.48 -5.17 -4.64
C PRO A 92 4.09 -3.77 -4.50
N GLY A 93 3.67 -2.86 -5.38
CA GLY A 93 4.20 -1.51 -5.44
C GLY A 93 3.11 -0.44 -5.36
N ARG A 94 3.40 0.68 -4.66
CA ARG A 94 2.57 1.87 -4.67
C ARG A 94 2.81 2.66 -5.95
N HIS A 95 1.76 3.08 -6.62
CA HIS A 95 1.87 3.99 -7.76
C HIS A 95 2.33 5.37 -7.27
N ARG A 96 3.44 5.86 -7.80
CA ARG A 96 4.14 7.04 -7.26
C ARG A 96 3.35 8.34 -7.33
N GLU A 97 2.47 8.47 -8.32
CA GLU A 97 1.60 9.65 -8.48
C GLU A 97 0.43 9.65 -7.48
N THR A 98 0.28 8.60 -6.68
CA THR A 98 -0.71 8.54 -5.60
C THR A 98 -0.08 8.86 -4.24
N PHE A 99 -0.89 8.93 -3.20
CA PHE A 99 -0.48 9.38 -1.88
C PHE A 99 -0.06 8.22 -0.97
N MET A 100 0.41 8.53 0.23
CA MET A 100 0.68 7.56 1.29
C MET A 100 -0.53 7.40 2.20
N PRO A 101 -0.71 6.23 2.83
CA PRO A 101 -1.71 6.04 3.87
C PRO A 101 -1.62 7.12 4.94
N GLY A 102 -2.76 7.75 5.26
CA GLY A 102 -2.86 8.83 6.24
C GLY A 102 -2.77 10.24 5.65
N GLU A 103 -2.53 10.42 4.34
CA GLU A 103 -2.58 11.73 3.70
C GLU A 103 -4.01 12.20 3.38
N GLY A 104 -5.02 11.32 3.47
CA GLY A 104 -6.40 11.67 3.18
C GLY A 104 -6.80 11.55 1.71
N GLU A 105 -5.98 10.91 0.89
CA GLU A 105 -6.10 10.85 -0.57
C GLU A 105 -5.97 9.41 -1.10
N LEU A 106 -6.01 9.22 -2.42
CA LEU A 106 -5.88 7.92 -3.04
C LEU A 106 -4.51 7.26 -2.79
N VAL A 107 -4.54 6.03 -2.29
CA VAL A 107 -3.39 5.13 -2.19
C VAL A 107 -3.60 3.95 -3.14
N TYR A 108 -2.79 3.84 -4.18
CA TYR A 108 -2.93 2.80 -5.20
C TYR A 108 -1.75 1.83 -5.15
N VAL A 109 -2.04 0.54 -4.93
CA VAL A 109 -1.04 -0.53 -4.81
C VAL A 109 -1.32 -1.62 -5.84
N ALA A 110 -0.37 -1.80 -6.75
CA ALA A 110 -0.42 -2.84 -7.78
C ALA A 110 0.40 -4.07 -7.38
N GLY A 111 -0.02 -5.24 -7.82
CA GLY A 111 0.71 -6.48 -7.58
C GLY A 111 0.42 -7.56 -8.62
N HIS A 112 1.39 -8.44 -8.82
CA HIS A 112 1.25 -9.57 -9.74
C HIS A 112 0.15 -10.55 -9.29
N ARG A 113 -0.58 -11.09 -10.26
CA ARG A 113 -1.63 -12.07 -10.02
C ARG A 113 -1.19 -13.51 -10.29
N THR A 114 -0.18 -13.72 -11.14
CA THR A 114 0.21 -15.06 -11.61
C THR A 114 1.69 -15.37 -11.51
N THR A 115 2.56 -14.35 -11.48
CA THR A 115 4.03 -14.47 -11.47
C THR A 115 4.63 -13.82 -10.23
N TYR A 116 5.92 -14.01 -9.99
CA TYR A 116 6.68 -13.36 -8.92
C TYR A 116 6.01 -13.52 -7.54
N GLY A 117 5.75 -14.77 -7.15
CA GLY A 117 5.06 -15.09 -5.92
C GLY A 117 3.56 -14.81 -5.94
N ALA A 118 3.06 -14.13 -6.98
CA ALA A 118 1.65 -13.81 -7.18
C ALA A 118 0.97 -13.26 -5.92
N PRO A 119 1.47 -12.15 -5.35
CA PRO A 119 0.99 -11.64 -4.06
C PRO A 119 -0.52 -11.33 -4.08
N PHE A 120 -1.05 -10.96 -5.23
CA PHE A 120 -2.47 -10.64 -5.41
C PHE A 120 -3.23 -11.69 -6.23
N SER A 121 -2.79 -12.98 -6.16
CA SER A 121 -3.47 -14.08 -6.87
C SER A 121 -4.95 -14.16 -6.57
N ASP A 122 -5.34 -13.91 -5.34
CA ASP A 122 -6.68 -14.18 -4.82
C ASP A 122 -7.39 -12.92 -4.29
N ILE A 123 -7.02 -11.71 -4.77
CA ILE A 123 -7.67 -10.48 -4.30
C ILE A 123 -9.16 -10.41 -4.63
N ASP A 124 -9.61 -11.18 -5.63
CA ASP A 124 -11.01 -11.36 -6.00
C ASP A 124 -11.83 -12.14 -4.94
N ARG A 125 -11.19 -12.74 -3.94
CA ARG A 125 -11.82 -13.38 -2.79
C ARG A 125 -12.07 -12.43 -1.61
N LEU A 126 -11.57 -11.22 -1.67
CA LEU A 126 -11.90 -10.21 -0.66
C LEU A 126 -13.37 -9.84 -0.77
N GLU A 127 -14.01 -9.62 0.34
CA GLU A 127 -15.43 -9.26 0.42
C GLU A 127 -15.60 -7.92 1.16
N PRO A 128 -16.63 -7.14 0.85
CA PRO A 128 -16.94 -5.96 1.66
C PRO A 128 -17.01 -6.31 3.15
N GLY A 129 -16.28 -5.56 3.97
CA GLY A 129 -16.12 -5.82 5.40
C GLY A 129 -14.77 -6.42 5.79
N ASP A 130 -14.04 -7.06 4.89
CA ASP A 130 -12.69 -7.57 5.17
C ASP A 130 -11.72 -6.44 5.51
N THR A 131 -10.74 -6.72 6.36
CA THR A 131 -9.76 -5.73 6.81
C THR A 131 -8.43 -5.86 6.09
N ILE A 132 -7.80 -4.71 5.85
CA ILE A 132 -6.47 -4.56 5.29
C ILE A 132 -5.71 -3.63 6.21
N SER A 133 -4.53 -4.04 6.70
CA SER A 133 -3.66 -3.21 7.53
C SER A 133 -2.42 -2.81 6.76
N VAL A 134 -2.07 -1.53 6.85
CA VAL A 134 -0.84 -0.98 6.27
C VAL A 134 -0.03 -0.35 7.40
N GLU A 135 1.14 -0.94 7.68
CA GLU A 135 2.09 -0.43 8.67
C GLU A 135 3.21 0.33 7.96
N LEU A 136 3.50 1.53 8.43
CA LEU A 136 4.52 2.42 7.89
C LEU A 136 5.44 2.93 9.01
N PRO A 137 6.62 3.49 8.70
CA PRO A 137 7.52 4.02 9.74
C PRO A 137 6.85 5.05 10.63
N TYR A 138 5.96 5.87 10.11
CA TYR A 138 5.27 6.94 10.84
C TYR A 138 3.96 6.51 11.52
N GLY A 139 3.46 5.31 11.28
CA GLY A 139 2.20 4.86 11.87
C GLY A 139 1.58 3.68 11.16
N SER A 140 0.30 3.49 11.39
CA SER A 140 -0.49 2.45 10.72
C SER A 140 -1.88 2.95 10.35
N VAL A 141 -2.40 2.43 9.25
CA VAL A 141 -3.79 2.65 8.83
C VAL A 141 -4.47 1.31 8.63
N GLU A 142 -5.63 1.15 9.22
CA GLU A 142 -6.49 0.01 8.99
C GLU A 142 -7.63 0.39 8.05
N TYR A 143 -7.82 -0.39 7.01
CA TYR A 143 -8.84 -0.20 5.99
C TYR A 143 -9.85 -1.32 6.02
N ARG A 144 -11.07 -1.01 5.57
CA ARG A 144 -12.13 -1.98 5.33
C ARG A 144 -12.52 -2.00 3.88
N VAL A 145 -12.55 -3.18 3.28
CA VAL A 145 -13.00 -3.40 1.89
C VAL A 145 -14.44 -2.92 1.74
N THR A 146 -14.70 -2.18 0.68
CA THR A 146 -16.02 -1.60 0.38
C THR A 146 -16.62 -2.14 -0.92
N SER A 147 -15.81 -2.33 -1.95
CA SER A 147 -16.30 -2.73 -3.28
C SER A 147 -15.19 -3.28 -4.16
N HIS A 148 -15.60 -3.80 -5.30
CA HIS A 148 -14.74 -4.28 -6.38
C HIS A 148 -15.12 -3.64 -7.70
N ARG A 149 -14.16 -3.55 -8.60
CA ARG A 149 -14.38 -3.09 -9.97
C ARG A 149 -13.43 -3.81 -10.92
N ILE A 150 -13.91 -4.11 -12.14
CA ILE A 150 -13.06 -4.53 -13.25
C ILE A 150 -13.09 -3.38 -14.25
N VAL A 151 -11.91 -2.97 -14.70
CA VAL A 151 -11.72 -1.87 -15.64
C VAL A 151 -10.80 -2.33 -16.78
N ASP A 152 -10.86 -1.61 -17.89
CA ASP A 152 -9.87 -1.77 -18.98
C ASP A 152 -8.47 -1.42 -18.47
N ASP A 153 -7.43 -2.02 -19.04
CA ASP A 153 -6.06 -1.78 -18.61
C ASP A 153 -5.54 -0.38 -18.98
N SER A 154 -6.23 0.31 -19.88
CA SER A 154 -5.98 1.69 -20.30
C SER A 154 -6.76 2.74 -19.50
N ASP A 155 -7.65 2.34 -18.57
CA ASP A 155 -8.45 3.27 -17.76
C ASP A 155 -7.60 3.93 -16.67
N LEU A 156 -7.04 5.09 -16.97
CA LEU A 156 -6.23 5.87 -16.02
C LEU A 156 -7.07 6.66 -15.00
N SER A 157 -8.39 6.76 -15.18
CA SER A 157 -9.27 7.44 -14.22
C SER A 157 -9.24 6.81 -12.82
N VAL A 158 -8.81 5.56 -12.73
CA VAL A 158 -8.63 4.84 -11.46
C VAL A 158 -7.50 5.40 -10.58
N LEU A 159 -6.66 6.27 -11.13
CA LEU A 159 -5.58 6.97 -10.42
C LEU A 159 -5.99 8.38 -9.94
N GLU A 160 -7.20 8.82 -10.27
CA GLU A 160 -7.70 10.11 -9.82
C GLU A 160 -8.10 10.05 -8.35
N SER A 161 -7.59 11.00 -7.55
CA SER A 161 -8.02 11.16 -6.17
C SER A 161 -9.34 11.94 -6.10
N HIS A 162 -10.18 11.59 -5.13
CA HIS A 162 -11.51 12.20 -4.97
C HIS A 162 -11.63 12.91 -3.61
N ASP A 163 -10.57 13.61 -3.18
CA ASP A 163 -10.49 14.37 -1.92
C ASP A 163 -10.89 13.54 -0.68
N ARG A 164 -10.56 12.26 -0.70
CA ARG A 164 -10.81 11.33 0.40
C ARG A 164 -9.87 10.14 0.37
N GLU A 165 -9.47 9.67 1.52
CA GLU A 165 -8.60 8.51 1.59
C GLU A 165 -9.32 7.24 1.14
N GLU A 166 -8.69 6.56 0.18
CA GLU A 166 -9.12 5.28 -0.34
C GLU A 166 -7.89 4.44 -0.71
N LEU A 167 -7.83 3.21 -0.23
CA LEU A 167 -6.83 2.24 -0.66
C LEU A 167 -7.42 1.43 -1.81
N VAL A 168 -6.67 1.34 -2.91
CA VAL A 168 -6.99 0.48 -4.04
C VAL A 168 -5.89 -0.57 -4.19
N LEU A 169 -6.27 -1.85 -4.12
CA LEU A 169 -5.40 -2.97 -4.51
C LEU A 169 -5.74 -3.39 -5.94
N GLN A 170 -4.72 -3.47 -6.81
CA GLN A 170 -4.88 -3.80 -8.22
C GLN A 170 -4.11 -5.05 -8.61
N ALA A 171 -4.76 -5.93 -9.36
CA ALA A 171 -4.14 -7.06 -10.04
C ALA A 171 -4.60 -7.18 -11.50
N CYS A 172 -3.82 -7.87 -12.32
CA CYS A 172 -4.20 -8.17 -13.70
C CYS A 172 -5.45 -9.05 -13.78
N HIS A 173 -6.31 -8.80 -14.78
CA HIS A 173 -7.52 -9.56 -15.05
C HIS A 173 -7.75 -9.69 -16.58
N PRO A 174 -8.31 -10.80 -17.12
CA PRO A 174 -8.33 -12.12 -16.48
C PRO A 174 -6.92 -12.65 -16.17
N ARG A 175 -6.83 -13.68 -15.33
CA ARG A 175 -5.54 -14.35 -15.07
C ARG A 175 -4.93 -14.79 -16.40
N PHE A 176 -3.62 -14.55 -16.61
CA PHE A 176 -2.81 -14.86 -17.79
C PHE A 176 -3.00 -13.95 -19.03
N PHE A 177 -4.13 -13.25 -19.19
CA PHE A 177 -4.37 -12.39 -20.35
C PHE A 177 -4.14 -10.91 -20.08
N ALA A 178 -4.40 -10.46 -18.85
CA ALA A 178 -4.08 -9.11 -18.34
C ALA A 178 -4.63 -7.94 -19.16
N SER A 179 -5.71 -8.14 -19.94
CA SER A 179 -6.36 -7.10 -20.73
C SER A 179 -7.20 -6.13 -19.90
N GLN A 180 -7.39 -6.43 -18.62
CA GLN A 180 -8.16 -5.66 -17.66
C GLN A 180 -7.43 -5.59 -16.32
N ARG A 181 -7.96 -4.79 -15.41
CA ARG A 181 -7.50 -4.70 -14.01
C ARG A 181 -8.65 -5.02 -13.06
N TYR A 182 -8.37 -5.90 -12.12
CA TYR A 182 -9.24 -6.16 -10.98
C TYR A 182 -8.84 -5.25 -9.85
N LEU A 183 -9.79 -4.45 -9.37
CA LEU A 183 -9.59 -3.45 -8.34
C LEU A 183 -10.41 -3.80 -7.10
N VAL A 184 -9.79 -3.70 -5.93
CA VAL A 184 -10.44 -3.81 -4.63
C VAL A 184 -10.30 -2.47 -3.94
N TYR A 185 -11.42 -1.85 -3.60
CA TYR A 185 -11.50 -0.57 -2.91
C TYR A 185 -11.70 -0.78 -1.41
N ALA A 186 -10.97 -0.02 -0.61
CA ALA A 186 -11.09 -0.06 0.84
C ALA A 186 -10.97 1.34 1.46
N ARG A 187 -11.71 1.59 2.55
CA ARG A 187 -11.73 2.86 3.26
C ARG A 187 -11.06 2.76 4.61
N PRO A 188 -10.37 3.82 5.07
CA PRO A 188 -9.77 3.83 6.41
C PRO A 188 -10.85 3.74 7.48
N ILE A 189 -10.58 2.92 8.50
CA ILE A 189 -11.42 2.77 9.70
C ILE A 189 -10.68 3.17 10.97
N SER A 190 -9.35 3.13 10.95
CA SER A 190 -8.52 3.66 12.02
C SER A 190 -7.16 4.09 11.50
N THR A 191 -6.60 5.12 12.13
CA THR A 191 -5.26 5.64 11.85
C THR A 191 -4.53 5.87 13.16
N SER A 192 -3.32 5.36 13.28
CA SER A 192 -2.50 5.49 14.50
C SER A 192 -1.12 6.00 14.15
N ALA A 193 -0.67 7.06 14.82
CA ALA A 193 0.71 7.53 14.73
C ALA A 193 1.66 6.60 15.48
N ARG A 194 2.89 6.49 15.02
CA ARG A 194 3.97 5.86 15.77
C ARG A 194 4.57 6.89 16.74
N SER A 195 4.60 6.53 18.00
CA SER A 195 5.24 7.29 19.07
C SER A 195 6.74 7.07 19.10
#